data_b6af72a7e9dddf80e16d0b80c2aa77fe
#
_entry.id   b6af72a7e9dddf80e16d0b80c2aa77fe
#
_cell.length_a   1.000
_cell.length_b   1.000
_cell.length_c   1.000
_cell.angle_alpha   90.00
_cell.angle_beta   90.00
_cell.angle_gamma   90.00
#
_symmetry.space_group_name_H-M   'P 1'
#
loop_
_entity.id
_entity.type
_entity.pdbx_description
1 polymer ?
#
loop_
_entity_poly.entity_id
_entity_poly.type
_entity_poly.pdbx_seq_one_letter_code
_entity_poly.pdbx_strand_id
1 'polypeptide(L)'
;MLQDYTYVPARFWAIESPANGLLRRWLGEPDYTFDPWQFGHNYQKRTALWGNFNAPKAFVEAKPEGMKKFSMLHSKEIYPEFYGIYTRQERRAITPPGFARAFLKQTGEGRTKAVIIKTYDQLFDAEDKEANYD
;
A
#
# COMPACT_ATOMS: atom_id res chain seq x y z
N MET A 1 -13.39 -8.59 15.74
CA MET A 1 -13.36 -8.41 14.29
C MET A 1 -12.06 -8.88 13.66
N LEU A 2 -10.93 -8.38 14.13
CA LEU A 2 -9.65 -8.87 13.59
C LEU A 2 -9.40 -10.34 13.91
N GLN A 3 -10.07 -10.86 14.92
CA GLN A 3 -10.00 -12.28 15.25
C GLN A 3 -10.38 -13.18 14.09
N ASP A 4 -11.27 -12.71 13.22
CA ASP A 4 -11.74 -13.52 12.11
C ASP A 4 -10.62 -13.89 11.15
N TYR A 5 -9.61 -13.03 11.06
CA TYR A 5 -8.48 -13.28 10.19
C TYR A 5 -7.55 -14.35 10.73
N THR A 6 -7.57 -14.61 12.01
CA THR A 6 -6.73 -15.65 12.59
C THR A 6 -7.20 -17.05 12.19
N TYR A 7 -8.46 -17.15 11.76
CA TYR A 7 -9.04 -18.43 11.35
C TYR A 7 -9.01 -18.62 9.83
N VAL A 8 -8.60 -17.62 9.08
CA VAL A 8 -8.43 -17.79 7.63
C VAL A 8 -7.21 -18.66 7.41
N PRO A 9 -7.34 -19.76 6.64
CA PRO A 9 -6.23 -20.68 6.42
C PRO A 9 -5.19 -20.11 5.44
N ALA A 10 -4.75 -18.90 5.67
CA ALA A 10 -3.72 -18.25 4.88
C ALA A 10 -2.43 -18.21 5.71
N ARG A 11 -1.36 -18.77 5.16
CA ARG A 11 -0.06 -18.72 5.82
C ARG A 11 0.50 -17.32 5.82
N PHE A 12 0.22 -16.57 4.75
CA PHE A 12 0.72 -15.21 4.59
C PHE A 12 -0.46 -14.28 4.45
N TRP A 13 -0.43 -13.21 5.19
CA TRP A 13 -1.47 -12.18 5.14
C TRP A 13 -0.90 -10.86 5.61
N ALA A 14 -1.49 -9.78 5.16
CA ALA A 14 -1.09 -8.45 5.61
C ALA A 14 -2.28 -7.49 5.56
N ILE A 15 -2.29 -6.58 6.52
CA ILE A 15 -3.20 -5.44 6.52
C ILE A 15 -2.37 -4.21 6.20
N GLU A 16 -2.75 -3.48 5.17
CA GLU A 16 -2.05 -2.30 4.71
C GLU A 16 -2.80 -1.04 5.10
N SER A 17 -2.08 -0.06 5.62
CA SER A 17 -2.64 1.22 6.01
C SER A 17 -1.57 2.31 5.95
N PRO A 18 -1.97 3.60 5.81
CA PRO A 18 -1.01 4.68 5.98
C PRO A 18 -0.33 4.58 7.33
N ALA A 19 0.99 4.79 7.35
CA ALA A 19 1.78 4.60 8.57
C ALA A 19 1.33 5.49 9.72
N ASN A 20 0.79 6.67 9.41
CA ASN A 20 0.30 7.61 10.41
C ASN A 20 -1.22 7.57 10.58
N GLY A 21 -1.86 6.50 10.08
CA GLY A 21 -3.30 6.36 10.15
C GLY A 21 -3.79 5.85 11.50
N LEU A 22 -5.12 5.77 11.62
CA LEU A 22 -5.76 5.36 12.87
C LEU A 22 -5.51 3.91 13.23
N LEU A 23 -5.23 3.06 12.27
CA LEU A 23 -5.09 1.63 12.52
C LEU A 23 -3.95 1.32 13.49
N ARG A 24 -2.93 2.16 13.52
CA ARG A 24 -1.82 2.02 14.44
C ARG A 24 -2.26 2.06 15.91
N ARG A 25 -3.33 2.80 16.20
CA ARG A 25 -3.87 2.87 17.57
C ARG A 25 -4.45 1.54 18.02
N TRP A 26 -4.95 0.77 17.07
CA TRP A 26 -5.61 -0.51 17.39
C TRP A 26 -4.66 -1.68 17.32
N LEU A 27 -3.73 -1.66 16.37
CA LEU A 27 -2.85 -2.79 16.14
C LEU A 27 -1.44 -2.61 16.71
N GLY A 28 -1.14 -1.41 17.20
CA GLY A 28 0.20 -1.13 17.72
C GLY A 28 1.21 -0.89 16.60
N GLU A 29 2.49 -1.13 16.91
CA GLU A 29 3.55 -0.93 15.94
C GLU A 29 3.42 -1.90 14.77
N PRO A 30 3.60 -1.42 13.54
CA PRO A 30 3.53 -2.30 12.38
C PRO A 30 4.71 -3.25 12.30
N ASP A 31 4.51 -4.35 11.61
CA ASP A 31 5.57 -5.32 11.38
C ASP A 31 6.53 -4.86 10.29
N TYR A 32 6.09 -3.95 9.43
CA TYR A 32 6.89 -3.46 8.33
C TYR A 32 6.37 -2.13 7.84
N THR A 33 7.27 -1.25 7.42
CA THR A 33 6.88 0.02 6.78
C THR A 33 7.71 0.21 5.52
N PHE A 34 7.13 0.90 4.54
CA PHE A 34 7.84 1.21 3.32
C PHE A 34 7.33 2.48 2.67
N ASP A 35 8.13 3.01 1.78
CA ASP A 35 7.73 4.07 0.86
C ASP A 35 7.79 3.55 -0.56
N PRO A 36 6.87 3.95 -1.44
CA PRO A 36 6.87 3.48 -2.83
C PRO A 36 8.17 3.74 -3.58
N TRP A 37 8.90 4.80 -3.24
CA TRP A 37 10.17 5.07 -3.91
C TRP A 37 11.19 3.95 -3.68
N GLN A 38 11.07 3.22 -2.59
CA GLN A 38 11.97 2.09 -2.31
C GLN A 38 11.78 0.94 -3.29
N PHE A 39 10.66 0.93 -3.99
CA PHE A 39 10.32 -0.12 -4.95
C PHE A 39 10.13 0.41 -6.37
N GLY A 40 10.82 1.51 -6.69
CA GLY A 40 10.89 2.01 -8.06
C GLY A 40 9.86 3.07 -8.44
N HIS A 41 9.04 3.50 -7.52
CA HIS A 41 8.09 4.58 -7.79
C HIS A 41 8.68 5.92 -7.41
N ASN A 42 8.13 7.00 -7.97
CA ASN A 42 8.69 8.33 -7.78
C ASN A 42 7.89 9.20 -6.82
N TYR A 43 7.42 8.61 -5.74
CA TYR A 43 6.69 9.37 -4.73
C TYR A 43 6.84 8.76 -3.34
N GLN A 44 6.54 9.58 -2.34
CA GLN A 44 6.54 9.21 -0.93
C GLN A 44 5.11 8.97 -0.45
N LYS A 45 4.89 7.83 0.17
CA LYS A 45 3.63 7.53 0.84
C LYS A 45 3.92 6.47 1.89
N ARG A 46 4.36 6.92 3.05
CA ARG A 46 4.75 5.99 4.12
C ARG A 46 3.59 5.07 4.46
N THR A 47 3.80 3.78 4.23
CA THR A 47 2.77 2.76 4.35
C THR A 47 3.23 1.71 5.35
N ALA A 48 2.29 1.22 6.13
CA ALA A 48 2.55 0.21 7.16
C ALA A 48 1.81 -1.08 6.86
N LEU A 49 2.43 -2.19 7.24
CA LEU A 49 1.83 -3.51 7.13
C LEU A 49 1.88 -4.20 8.50
N TRP A 50 0.78 -4.82 8.84
CA TRP A 50 0.65 -5.74 9.98
C TRP A 50 0.29 -7.10 9.43
N GLY A 51 0.95 -8.15 9.92
CA GLY A 51 0.58 -9.48 9.48
C GLY A 51 1.69 -10.50 9.63
N ASN A 52 1.54 -11.58 8.89
CA ASN A 52 2.50 -12.65 8.82
C ASN A 52 2.98 -12.80 7.38
N PHE A 53 4.19 -12.32 7.11
CA PHE A 53 4.74 -12.29 5.76
C PHE A 53 6.25 -12.14 5.82
N ASN A 54 6.89 -12.37 4.69
CA ASN A 54 8.32 -12.11 4.55
C ASN A 54 8.49 -10.71 3.97
N ALA A 55 9.11 -9.82 4.71
CA ALA A 55 9.30 -8.44 4.28
C ALA A 55 10.20 -8.38 3.05
N PRO A 56 9.75 -7.73 1.98
CA PRO A 56 10.59 -7.59 0.78
C PRO A 56 11.72 -6.61 1.01
N LYS A 57 12.83 -6.87 0.34
CA LYS A 57 13.99 -5.98 0.40
C LYS A 57 13.82 -4.84 -0.59
N ALA A 58 14.12 -3.62 -0.17
CA ALA A 58 14.04 -2.46 -1.02
C ALA A 58 15.00 -2.55 -2.21
N PHE A 59 14.55 -2.08 -3.37
CA PHE A 59 15.40 -1.97 -4.56
C PHE A 59 16.28 -0.73 -4.49
N VAL A 60 15.74 0.33 -3.91
CA VAL A 60 16.40 1.63 -3.79
C VAL A 60 16.59 1.92 -2.32
N GLU A 61 17.80 2.07 -1.87
CA GLU A 61 18.12 2.24 -0.45
C GLU A 61 18.14 3.70 -0.01
N ALA A 62 18.49 4.60 -0.93
CA ALA A 62 18.61 6.01 -0.64
C ALA A 62 17.52 6.79 -1.39
N LYS A 63 16.80 7.64 -0.66
CA LYS A 63 15.74 8.45 -1.25
C LYS A 63 16.31 9.44 -2.25
N PRO A 64 15.85 9.42 -3.52
CA PRO A 64 16.24 10.41 -4.51
C PRO A 64 15.80 11.81 -4.10
N GLU A 65 16.55 12.82 -4.53
CA GLU A 65 16.20 14.21 -4.28
C GLU A 65 14.93 14.60 -5.04
N GLY A 66 14.18 15.55 -4.47
CA GLY A 66 13.00 16.08 -5.12
C GLY A 66 11.80 15.15 -5.11
N MET A 67 11.84 14.11 -4.30
CA MET A 67 10.75 13.14 -4.23
C MET A 67 9.49 13.78 -3.64
N LYS A 68 8.44 13.84 -4.41
CA LYS A 68 7.17 14.42 -3.98
C LYS A 68 6.40 13.49 -3.05
N LYS A 69 5.65 14.10 -2.14
CA LYS A 69 4.68 13.35 -1.35
C LYS A 69 3.49 13.01 -2.23
N PHE A 70 2.88 11.86 -1.97
CA PHE A 70 1.73 11.41 -2.72
C PHE A 70 0.60 12.45 -2.76
N SER A 71 0.35 13.10 -1.62
CA SER A 71 -0.69 14.11 -1.51
C SER A 71 -0.46 15.33 -2.41
N MET A 72 0.76 15.54 -2.89
CA MET A 72 1.12 16.65 -3.75
C MET A 72 1.09 16.29 -5.23
N LEU A 73 0.82 15.03 -5.56
CA LEU A 73 0.76 14.60 -6.95
C LEU A 73 -0.58 14.98 -7.57
N HIS A 74 -0.52 15.45 -8.81
CA HIS A 74 -1.73 15.61 -9.59
C HIS A 74 -2.29 14.23 -9.91
N SER A 75 -3.62 14.12 -10.02
CA SER A 75 -4.22 12.80 -10.22
C SER A 75 -3.75 12.11 -11.49
N LYS A 76 -3.39 12.88 -12.52
CA LYS A 76 -2.84 12.30 -13.75
C LYS A 76 -1.47 11.66 -13.54
N GLU A 77 -0.76 12.05 -12.48
CA GLU A 77 0.55 11.48 -12.16
C GLU A 77 0.42 10.20 -11.33
N ILE A 78 -0.77 9.93 -10.78
CA ILE A 78 -1.03 8.74 -9.96
C ILE A 78 -1.45 7.61 -10.89
N TYR A 79 -0.49 6.78 -11.25
CA TYR A 79 -0.70 5.67 -12.17
C TYR A 79 -1.39 6.13 -13.46
N PRO A 80 -0.67 6.86 -14.31
CA PRO A 80 -1.24 7.44 -15.54
C PRO A 80 -1.99 6.44 -16.41
N GLU A 81 -1.55 5.19 -16.39
CA GLU A 81 -2.16 4.12 -17.17
C GLU A 81 -3.61 3.83 -16.77
N PHE A 82 -3.99 4.23 -15.57
CA PHE A 82 -5.36 4.01 -15.08
C PHE A 82 -6.20 5.30 -15.08
N TYR A 83 -5.63 6.39 -15.57
CA TYR A 83 -6.38 7.64 -15.67
C TYR A 83 -7.55 7.48 -16.66
N GLY A 84 -8.74 7.83 -16.22
CA GLY A 84 -9.94 7.64 -17.03
C GLY A 84 -10.59 6.26 -16.89
N ILE A 85 -9.87 5.30 -16.28
CA ILE A 85 -10.42 3.96 -16.00
C ILE A 85 -10.88 3.90 -14.56
N TYR A 86 -10.05 4.37 -13.66
CA TYR A 86 -10.35 4.41 -12.22
C TYR A 86 -10.47 5.85 -11.75
N THR A 87 -11.28 6.06 -10.72
CA THR A 87 -11.37 7.35 -10.07
C THR A 87 -10.04 7.68 -9.38
N ARG A 88 -9.87 8.93 -9.01
CA ARG A 88 -8.71 9.35 -8.24
C ARG A 88 -8.58 8.54 -6.95
N GLN A 89 -9.72 8.38 -6.26
CA GLN A 89 -9.77 7.61 -5.02
C GLN A 89 -9.32 6.17 -5.23
N GLU A 90 -9.80 5.54 -6.28
CA GLU A 90 -9.41 4.17 -6.61
C GLU A 90 -7.92 4.07 -6.94
N ARG A 91 -7.40 5.02 -7.71
CA ARG A 91 -5.97 5.03 -8.03
C ARG A 91 -5.11 5.20 -6.78
N ARG A 92 -5.56 6.02 -5.84
CA ARG A 92 -4.83 6.22 -4.59
C ARG A 92 -4.85 5.00 -3.69
N ALA A 93 -5.81 4.12 -3.88
CA ALA A 93 -5.91 2.88 -3.11
C ALA A 93 -5.10 1.72 -3.70
N ILE A 94 -4.56 1.88 -4.89
CA ILE A 94 -3.76 0.84 -5.53
C ILE A 94 -2.48 0.60 -4.76
N THR A 95 -2.20 -0.66 -4.42
CA THR A 95 -0.91 -1.03 -3.87
C THR A 95 0.17 -0.77 -4.91
N PRO A 96 1.26 -0.06 -4.57
CA PRO A 96 2.31 0.22 -5.54
C PRO A 96 2.77 -1.06 -6.24
N PRO A 97 2.68 -1.14 -7.56
CA PRO A 97 2.99 -2.38 -8.28
C PRO A 97 4.38 -2.96 -8.02
N GLY A 98 5.37 -2.08 -7.88
CA GLY A 98 6.72 -2.55 -7.56
C GLY A 98 6.82 -3.24 -6.21
N PHE A 99 6.14 -2.66 -5.22
CA PHE A 99 6.06 -3.29 -3.89
C PHE A 99 5.27 -4.59 -3.96
N ALA A 100 4.12 -4.58 -4.63
CA ALA A 100 3.27 -5.77 -4.72
C ALA A 100 4.02 -6.96 -5.31
N ARG A 101 4.78 -6.73 -6.38
CA ARG A 101 5.58 -7.79 -6.99
C ARG A 101 6.65 -8.32 -6.04
N ALA A 102 7.35 -7.41 -5.35
CA ALA A 102 8.38 -7.81 -4.40
C ALA A 102 7.79 -8.58 -3.23
N PHE A 103 6.65 -8.12 -2.72
CA PHE A 103 5.95 -8.76 -1.63
C PHE A 103 5.52 -10.19 -1.99
N LEU A 104 4.91 -10.35 -3.16
CA LEU A 104 4.46 -11.67 -3.60
C LEU A 104 5.62 -12.62 -3.84
N LYS A 105 6.70 -12.11 -4.38
CA LYS A 105 7.89 -12.92 -4.62
C LYS A 105 8.48 -13.45 -3.32
N GLN A 106 8.55 -12.62 -2.30
CA GLN A 106 9.15 -13.01 -1.02
C GLN A 106 8.21 -13.86 -0.17
N THR A 107 6.92 -13.59 -0.24
CA THR A 107 5.94 -14.17 0.69
C THR A 107 5.20 -15.35 0.09
N GLY A 108 4.73 -15.22 -1.16
CA GLY A 108 3.80 -16.17 -1.74
C GLY A 108 4.32 -16.98 -2.91
N GLU A 109 5.60 -16.89 -3.21
CA GLU A 109 6.14 -17.51 -4.41
C GLU A 109 5.90 -19.02 -4.47
N GLY A 110 5.11 -19.42 -5.48
CA GLY A 110 4.88 -20.83 -5.77
C GLY A 110 4.15 -21.62 -4.71
N ARG A 111 3.56 -20.95 -3.71
CA ARG A 111 2.97 -21.66 -2.57
C ARG A 111 1.56 -21.17 -2.28
N THR A 112 1.39 -20.34 -1.29
CA THR A 112 0.11 -19.89 -0.81
C THR A 112 -0.17 -18.49 -1.32
N LYS A 113 -1.43 -18.22 -1.62
CA LYS A 113 -1.83 -16.86 -1.98
C LYS A 113 -1.51 -15.92 -0.84
N ALA A 114 -0.86 -14.82 -1.16
CA ALA A 114 -0.70 -13.73 -0.23
C ALA A 114 -1.98 -12.89 -0.28
N VAL A 115 -2.44 -12.46 0.89
CA VAL A 115 -3.64 -11.62 1.00
C VAL A 115 -3.22 -10.28 1.57
N ILE A 116 -3.50 -9.22 0.82
CA ILE A 116 -3.30 -7.85 1.29
C ILE A 116 -4.68 -7.25 1.49
N ILE A 117 -4.93 -6.80 2.70
CA ILE A 117 -6.22 -6.20 3.05
C ILE A 117 -6.02 -4.71 3.22
N LYS A 118 -6.80 -3.94 2.48
CA LYS A 118 -6.76 -2.49 2.57
C LYS A 118 -7.78 -2.00 3.58
N THR A 119 -7.42 -0.96 4.30
CA THR A 119 -8.33 -0.36 5.26
C THR A 119 -9.32 0.55 4.57
N TYR A 120 -10.41 0.84 5.26
CA TYR A 120 -11.43 1.76 4.78
C TYR A 120 -10.82 3.13 4.45
N ASP A 121 -9.90 3.61 5.27
CA ASP A 121 -9.29 4.92 5.06
C ASP A 121 -8.55 5.02 3.72
N GLN A 122 -7.95 3.93 3.26
CA GLN A 122 -7.26 3.92 1.98
C GLN A 122 -8.24 3.88 0.82
N LEU A 123 -9.36 3.20 1.00
CA LEU A 123 -10.37 3.04 -0.06
C LEU A 123 -11.26 4.25 -0.19
N PHE A 124 -11.54 4.92 0.92
CA PHE A 124 -12.53 5.99 0.98
C PHE A 124 -11.97 7.22 1.69
N ASP A 125 -10.91 7.77 1.15
CA ASP A 125 -10.33 9.01 1.65
C ASP A 125 -11.33 10.14 1.44
N ALA A 126 -11.65 10.86 2.52
CA ALA A 126 -12.62 11.94 2.47
C ALA A 126 -12.22 13.05 1.50
N GLU A 127 -10.94 13.27 1.32
CA GLU A 127 -10.45 14.31 0.41
C GLU A 127 -10.68 14.00 -1.04
N ASP A 128 -10.98 12.76 -1.36
CA ASP A 128 -11.17 12.32 -2.73
C ASP A 128 -12.63 12.11 -3.10
N LYS A 129 -13.54 12.45 -2.22
CA LYS A 129 -14.97 12.15 -2.42
C LYS A 129 -15.53 12.71 -3.71
N GLU A 130 -15.14 13.91 -4.08
CA GLU A 130 -15.63 14.57 -5.29
C GLU A 130 -14.67 14.45 -6.46
N ALA A 131 -13.50 13.92 -6.25
CA ALA A 131 -12.49 13.84 -7.29
C ALA A 131 -12.57 12.51 -8.01
N ASN A 132 -13.22 12.51 -9.15
CA ASN A 132 -13.37 11.32 -9.97
C ASN A 132 -12.19 11.20 -10.93
N TYR A 133 -12.31 11.83 -12.09
CA TYR A 133 -11.25 11.76 -13.10
C TYR A 133 -10.72 13.16 -13.35
N ASP A 134 -10.18 13.80 -12.52
CA ASP A 134 -9.73 15.20 -12.64
C ASP A 134 -9.67 15.73 -14.06
#